data_efb3d9b39f9d38fab2217f42ac9a959d
#
_entry.id   efb3d9b39f9d38fab2217f42ac9a959d
#
_cell.length_a   1.000
_cell.length_b   1.000
_cell.length_c   1.000
_cell.angle_alpha   90.00
_cell.angle_beta   90.00
_cell.angle_gamma   90.00
#
_symmetry.space_group_name_H-M   'P 1'
#
loop_
_entity.id
_entity.type
_entity.pdbx_description
1 polymer ?
#
loop_
_entity_poly.entity_id
_entity_poly.type
_entity_poly.pdbx_seq_one_letter_code
_entity_poly.pdbx_strand_id
1 'polypeptide(L)'
;IRRQRQMCIRDSRSHNEQVAKILSDPEASENDKYVALTFLRNAEVAAKGILPFCQDTGTAIIHGEKGQQVWTGYCDEEALSLGVYKTYTEENLRYSQNAPLTMYDEVNTKCNLPAQIDLEATEGMEYKFLCVTKGGGSANKTYLYQETKAILNPGTLVPFLVEKMKTLGTAACPP
;
A
#
# COMPACT_ATOMS: atom_id res chain seq x y z
N ILE A 1 -10.65 -4.63 11.90
CA ILE A 1 -10.50 -3.19 11.62
C ILE A 1 -9.36 -2.56 12.45
N ARG A 2 -9.26 -2.79 13.80
CA ARG A 2 -8.12 -2.30 14.61
C ARG A 2 -6.75 -2.85 14.17
N ARG A 3 -6.67 -4.06 13.59
CA ARG A 3 -5.40 -4.61 13.04
C ARG A 3 -5.00 -3.98 11.70
N GLN A 4 -5.95 -3.49 10.92
CA GLN A 4 -5.69 -2.80 9.65
C GLN A 4 -4.86 -1.51 9.83
N ARG A 5 -5.07 -0.78 10.93
CA ARG A 5 -4.23 0.37 11.31
C ARG A 5 -2.75 0.02 11.49
N GLN A 6 -2.42 -1.24 11.77
CA GLN A 6 -1.04 -1.63 12.06
C GLN A 6 -0.20 -1.87 10.79
N MET A 7 -0.80 -2.18 9.64
CA MET A 7 -0.04 -2.52 8.42
C MET A 7 0.29 -1.31 7.54
N CYS A 8 -0.59 -0.31 7.46
CA CYS A 8 -0.30 0.95 6.74
C CYS A 8 0.37 2.00 7.64
N ILE A 9 0.50 1.73 8.94
CA ILE A 9 0.91 2.68 9.97
C ILE A 9 2.29 2.34 10.52
N ARG A 10 2.75 1.11 10.37
CA ARG A 10 4.07 0.70 10.84
C ARG A 10 4.97 0.44 9.65
N ASP A 11 5.85 1.36 9.42
CA ASP A 11 7.03 1.08 8.64
C ASP A 11 7.78 -0.12 9.24
N SER A 12 8.41 -0.93 8.40
CA SER A 12 9.12 -2.10 8.89
C SER A 12 10.28 -1.65 9.79
N ARG A 13 10.55 -2.40 10.87
CA ARG A 13 11.68 -2.14 11.75
C ARG A 13 13.00 -2.04 10.97
N SER A 14 13.18 -2.90 9.99
CA SER A 14 14.38 -2.92 9.13
C SER A 14 14.53 -1.63 8.32
N HIS A 15 13.44 -1.06 7.82
CA HIS A 15 13.47 0.21 7.11
C HIS A 15 13.82 1.37 8.06
N ASN A 16 13.19 1.45 9.22
CA ASN A 16 13.49 2.47 10.22
C ASN A 16 14.96 2.41 10.69
N GLU A 17 15.52 1.20 10.83
CA GLU A 17 16.94 1.01 11.14
C GLU A 17 17.86 1.51 10.01
N GLN A 18 17.45 1.35 8.74
CA GLN A 18 18.19 1.89 7.59
C GLN A 18 18.13 3.42 7.56
N VAL A 19 16.94 4.00 7.73
CA VAL A 19 16.76 5.45 7.80
C VAL A 19 17.55 6.05 8.96
N ALA A 20 17.56 5.39 10.13
CA ALA A 20 18.30 5.85 11.29
C ALA A 20 19.83 5.91 11.06
N LYS A 21 20.38 5.03 10.22
CA LYS A 21 21.82 5.06 9.88
C LYS A 21 22.23 6.35 9.18
N ILE A 22 21.34 6.98 8.41
CA ILE A 22 21.60 8.26 7.74
C ILE A 22 21.95 9.36 8.74
N LEU A 23 21.38 9.31 9.95
CA LEU A 23 21.64 10.31 10.99
C LEU A 23 23.12 10.32 11.47
N SER A 24 23.78 9.18 11.37
CA SER A 24 25.19 9.01 11.76
C SER A 24 26.15 8.90 10.57
N ASP A 25 25.64 8.99 9.34
CA ASP A 25 26.44 8.91 8.14
C ASP A 25 27.26 10.21 7.96
N PRO A 26 28.60 10.12 7.89
CA PRO A 26 29.44 11.30 7.68
C PRO A 26 29.30 11.91 6.28
N GLU A 27 28.84 11.13 5.29
CA GLU A 27 28.62 11.61 3.92
C GLU A 27 27.25 12.27 3.75
N ALA A 28 26.32 12.06 4.69
CA ALA A 28 24.99 12.65 4.65
C ALA A 28 25.03 14.15 4.95
N SER A 29 24.36 14.93 4.10
CA SER A 29 24.18 16.36 4.33
C SER A 29 23.27 16.62 5.55
N GLU A 30 23.30 17.83 6.10
CA GLU A 30 22.39 18.23 7.16
C GLU A 30 20.91 18.15 6.74
N ASN A 31 20.62 18.37 5.44
CA ASN A 31 19.28 18.18 4.89
C ASN A 31 18.86 16.71 4.88
N ASP A 32 19.76 15.79 4.51
CA ASP A 32 19.47 14.36 4.52
C ASP A 32 19.17 13.87 5.95
N LYS A 33 19.95 14.30 6.91
CA LYS A 33 19.73 14.00 8.33
C LYS A 33 18.40 14.55 8.84
N TYR A 34 18.07 15.79 8.46
CA TYR A 34 16.79 16.41 8.82
C TYR A 34 15.60 15.64 8.25
N VAL A 35 15.69 15.25 6.97
CA VAL A 35 14.64 14.43 6.29
C VAL A 35 14.54 13.06 6.97
N ALA A 36 15.65 12.37 7.20
CA ALA A 36 15.66 11.08 7.90
C ALA A 36 15.02 11.16 9.29
N LEU A 37 15.35 12.20 10.08
CA LEU A 37 14.73 12.43 11.38
C LEU A 37 13.22 12.66 11.27
N THR A 38 12.78 13.39 10.24
CA THR A 38 11.35 13.66 9.99
C THR A 38 10.60 12.38 9.65
N PHE A 39 11.18 11.49 8.84
CA PHE A 39 10.61 10.16 8.57
C PHE A 39 10.46 9.32 9.84
N LEU A 40 11.48 9.26 10.68
CA LEU A 40 11.42 8.51 11.94
C LEU A 40 10.35 9.06 12.90
N ARG A 41 10.23 10.39 13.00
CA ARG A 41 9.16 11.04 13.78
C ARG A 41 7.77 10.73 13.23
N ASN A 42 7.63 10.74 11.90
CA ASN A 42 6.37 10.34 11.26
C ASN A 42 6.02 8.89 11.57
N ALA A 43 6.99 7.97 11.53
CA ALA A 43 6.79 6.57 11.91
C ALA A 43 6.33 6.43 13.38
N GLU A 44 6.88 7.23 14.29
CA GLU A 44 6.45 7.25 15.70
C GLU A 44 5.00 7.74 15.86
N VAL A 45 4.62 8.82 15.17
CA VAL A 45 3.24 9.36 15.20
C VAL A 45 2.27 8.31 14.62
N ALA A 46 2.65 7.68 13.52
CA ALA A 46 1.85 6.63 12.90
C ALA A 46 1.71 5.39 13.81
N ALA A 47 2.77 4.99 14.51
CA ALA A 47 2.72 3.88 15.46
C ALA A 47 1.77 4.13 16.65
N LYS A 48 1.55 5.39 17.01
CA LYS A 48 0.56 5.80 18.03
C LYS A 48 -0.88 5.76 17.51
N GLY A 49 -1.10 5.57 16.21
CA GLY A 49 -2.43 5.54 15.59
C GLY A 49 -3.13 6.89 15.54
N ILE A 50 -2.39 7.99 15.60
CA ILE A 50 -2.92 9.36 15.54
C ILE A 50 -3.18 9.75 14.09
N LEU A 51 -2.19 9.54 13.22
CA LEU A 51 -2.27 9.79 11.78
C LEU A 51 -1.71 8.60 11.01
N PRO A 52 -2.11 8.38 9.75
CA PRO A 52 -1.50 7.37 8.90
C PRO A 52 -0.06 7.76 8.55
N PHE A 53 0.78 6.75 8.30
CA PHE A 53 2.17 6.97 7.89
C PHE A 53 2.27 7.71 6.55
N CYS A 54 1.38 7.36 5.60
CA CYS A 54 1.26 8.02 4.30
C CYS A 54 -0.18 8.41 4.04
N GLN A 55 -0.37 9.60 3.50
CA GLN A 55 -1.69 10.14 3.17
C GLN A 55 -2.33 9.49 1.94
N ASP A 56 -1.53 9.03 0.98
CA ASP A 56 -2.03 8.43 -0.26
C ASP A 56 -2.07 6.91 -0.13
N THR A 57 -3.28 6.38 0.02
CA THR A 57 -3.52 4.95 0.22
C THR A 57 -3.98 4.24 -1.05
N GLY A 58 -4.28 4.97 -2.13
CA GLY A 58 -4.80 4.41 -3.38
C GLY A 58 -6.11 3.64 -3.19
N THR A 59 -6.38 2.70 -4.08
CA THR A 59 -7.51 1.78 -3.96
C THR A 59 -7.31 0.83 -2.78
N ALA A 60 -8.33 0.72 -1.92
CA ALA A 60 -8.32 -0.29 -0.86
C ALA A 60 -8.47 -1.69 -1.46
N ILE A 61 -7.54 -2.58 -1.14
CA ILE A 61 -7.54 -3.96 -1.63
C ILE A 61 -7.72 -4.88 -0.42
N ILE A 62 -8.67 -5.80 -0.52
CA ILE A 62 -8.92 -6.84 0.49
C ILE A 62 -8.86 -8.19 -0.19
N HIS A 63 -7.87 -8.99 0.19
CA HIS A 63 -7.81 -10.39 -0.19
C HIS A 63 -8.20 -11.24 1.01
N GLY A 64 -9.23 -12.07 0.85
CA GLY A 64 -9.78 -12.92 1.92
C GLY A 64 -9.73 -14.38 1.58
N GLU A 65 -9.18 -15.20 2.48
CA GLU A 65 -9.27 -16.66 2.45
C GLU A 65 -10.39 -17.09 3.39
N LYS A 66 -11.54 -17.49 2.82
CA LYS A 66 -12.72 -17.92 3.57
C LYS A 66 -12.79 -19.43 3.66
N GLY A 67 -12.65 -19.97 4.86
CA GLY A 67 -12.87 -21.38 5.14
C GLY A 67 -14.29 -21.83 4.75
N GLN A 68 -14.42 -22.98 4.10
CA GLN A 68 -15.71 -23.51 3.61
C GLN A 68 -16.76 -23.76 4.71
N GLN A 69 -16.33 -23.81 5.97
CA GLN A 69 -17.22 -23.96 7.13
C GLN A 69 -17.57 -22.63 7.80
N VAL A 70 -17.14 -21.50 7.25
CA VAL A 70 -17.43 -20.16 7.78
C VAL A 70 -18.74 -19.64 7.24
N TRP A 71 -19.72 -19.45 8.11
CA TRP A 71 -21.00 -18.82 7.79
C TRP A 71 -21.07 -17.44 8.42
N THR A 72 -21.14 -16.41 7.59
CA THR A 72 -21.21 -15.01 8.04
C THR A 72 -22.64 -14.50 8.17
N GLY A 73 -23.59 -15.16 7.53
CA GLY A 73 -25.00 -14.78 7.52
C GLY A 73 -25.32 -13.48 6.78
N TYR A 74 -24.34 -12.91 6.09
CA TYR A 74 -24.45 -11.65 5.36
C TYR A 74 -23.61 -11.68 4.07
N CYS A 75 -23.83 -10.71 3.18
CA CYS A 75 -22.97 -10.54 2.02
C CYS A 75 -21.59 -10.02 2.44
N ASP A 76 -20.56 -10.84 2.27
CA ASP A 76 -19.22 -10.52 2.70
C ASP A 76 -18.67 -9.27 1.99
N GLU A 77 -18.93 -9.13 0.70
CA GLU A 77 -18.48 -7.98 -0.09
C GLU A 77 -19.12 -6.67 0.41
N GLU A 78 -20.42 -6.67 0.71
CA GLU A 78 -21.09 -5.51 1.29
C GLU A 78 -20.56 -5.16 2.67
N ALA A 79 -20.34 -6.15 3.52
CA ALA A 79 -19.79 -5.94 4.85
C ALA A 79 -18.37 -5.36 4.83
N LEU A 80 -17.53 -5.87 3.92
CA LEU A 80 -16.16 -5.39 3.73
C LEU A 80 -16.14 -4.00 3.12
N SER A 81 -16.99 -3.72 2.13
CA SER A 81 -17.17 -2.40 1.53
C SER A 81 -17.62 -1.37 2.56
N LEU A 82 -18.59 -1.73 3.42
CA LEU A 82 -19.01 -0.87 4.54
C LEU A 82 -17.85 -0.63 5.52
N GLY A 83 -17.03 -1.63 5.77
CA GLY A 83 -15.81 -1.50 6.58
C GLY A 83 -14.82 -0.49 5.98
N VAL A 84 -14.59 -0.55 4.67
CA VAL A 84 -13.76 0.44 3.95
C VAL A 84 -14.37 1.83 4.06
N TYR A 85 -15.66 1.97 3.74
CA TYR A 85 -16.38 3.24 3.85
C TYR A 85 -16.17 3.90 5.22
N LYS A 86 -16.50 3.19 6.30
CA LYS A 86 -16.37 3.69 7.67
C LYS A 86 -14.94 4.06 8.01
N THR A 87 -13.97 3.23 7.63
CA THR A 87 -12.56 3.48 7.92
C THR A 87 -12.10 4.79 7.28
N TYR A 88 -12.44 5.01 6.02
CA TYR A 88 -12.00 6.23 5.31
C TYR A 88 -12.75 7.49 5.73
N THR A 89 -14.02 7.39 6.11
CA THR A 89 -14.83 8.55 6.50
C THR A 89 -14.69 8.94 7.97
N GLU A 90 -14.35 7.98 8.87
CA GLU A 90 -14.33 8.21 10.31
C GLU A 90 -12.90 8.34 10.88
N GLU A 91 -11.86 7.87 10.15
CA GLU A 91 -10.51 7.69 10.71
C GLU A 91 -9.45 8.61 10.09
N ASN A 92 -9.84 9.76 9.57
CA ASN A 92 -8.95 10.78 9.02
C ASN A 92 -8.06 10.29 7.84
N LEU A 93 -8.54 9.33 7.04
CA LEU A 93 -7.83 8.89 5.86
C LEU A 93 -8.17 9.78 4.66
N ARG A 94 -7.20 9.99 3.78
CA ARG A 94 -7.41 10.72 2.54
C ARG A 94 -8.19 9.86 1.54
N TYR A 95 -9.17 10.46 0.89
CA TYR A 95 -9.91 9.82 -0.19
C TYR A 95 -9.05 9.83 -1.47
N SER A 96 -8.53 8.67 -1.84
CA SER A 96 -7.62 8.50 -2.98
C SER A 96 -8.29 7.82 -4.18
N GLN A 97 -9.56 7.43 -4.05
CA GLN A 97 -10.28 6.72 -5.12
C GLN A 97 -11.09 7.68 -5.98
N ASN A 98 -10.81 7.66 -7.28
CA ASN A 98 -11.59 8.35 -8.29
C ASN A 98 -12.40 7.34 -9.09
N ALA A 99 -13.63 7.71 -9.46
CA ALA A 99 -14.48 6.96 -10.36
C ALA A 99 -14.47 7.62 -11.75
N PRO A 100 -14.17 6.91 -12.84
CA PRO A 100 -14.26 7.44 -14.19
C PRO A 100 -15.74 7.61 -14.57
N LEU A 101 -16.11 8.82 -15.00
CA LEU A 101 -17.43 9.12 -15.52
C LEU A 101 -17.50 8.95 -17.02
N THR A 102 -16.45 9.39 -17.71
CA THR A 102 -16.27 9.27 -19.16
C THR A 102 -14.82 8.90 -19.45
N MET A 103 -14.43 8.87 -20.72
CA MET A 103 -13.02 8.69 -21.12
C MET A 103 -12.12 9.83 -20.62
N TYR A 104 -12.66 10.99 -20.36
CA TYR A 104 -11.90 12.21 -20.04
C TYR A 104 -12.17 12.75 -18.64
N ASP A 105 -13.29 12.35 -18.02
CA ASP A 105 -13.74 12.93 -16.75
C ASP A 105 -13.73 11.88 -15.64
N GLU A 106 -13.25 12.26 -14.48
CA GLU A 106 -13.27 11.45 -13.27
C GLU A 106 -13.73 12.29 -12.07
N VAL A 107 -14.28 11.63 -11.07
CA VAL A 107 -14.70 12.26 -9.82
C VAL A 107 -14.21 11.48 -8.63
N ASN A 108 -13.74 12.19 -7.59
CA ASN A 108 -13.38 11.55 -6.34
C ASN A 108 -14.64 11.05 -5.62
N THR A 109 -14.63 9.77 -5.22
CA THR A 109 -15.80 9.12 -4.60
C THR A 109 -16.06 9.56 -3.17
N LYS A 110 -15.13 10.27 -2.53
CA LYS A 110 -15.22 10.81 -1.15
C LYS A 110 -15.48 9.76 -0.06
N CYS A 111 -15.21 8.50 -0.35
CA CYS A 111 -15.37 7.40 0.59
C CYS A 111 -14.41 6.25 0.32
N ASN A 112 -13.55 6.42 -0.68
CA ASN A 112 -12.57 5.43 -1.16
C ASN A 112 -13.18 4.10 -1.66
N LEU A 113 -14.44 4.13 -2.09
CA LEU A 113 -15.09 3.03 -2.81
C LEU A 113 -15.12 3.35 -4.34
N PRO A 114 -15.18 2.34 -5.21
CA PRO A 114 -15.17 0.91 -4.89
C PRO A 114 -13.82 0.43 -4.40
N ALA A 115 -13.83 -0.56 -3.48
CA ALA A 115 -12.65 -1.31 -3.08
C ALA A 115 -12.49 -2.53 -3.99
N GLN A 116 -11.28 -3.03 -4.12
CA GLN A 116 -11.02 -4.34 -4.72
C GLN A 116 -11.15 -5.39 -3.62
N ILE A 117 -12.09 -6.32 -3.78
CA ILE A 117 -12.36 -7.38 -2.80
C ILE A 117 -12.29 -8.72 -3.53
N ASP A 118 -11.28 -9.51 -3.18
CA ASP A 118 -11.04 -10.83 -3.74
C ASP A 118 -11.19 -11.87 -2.62
N LEU A 119 -12.19 -12.74 -2.72
CA LEU A 119 -12.47 -13.77 -1.73
C LEU A 119 -12.26 -15.15 -2.33
N GLU A 120 -11.35 -15.91 -1.75
CA GLU A 120 -11.02 -17.26 -2.15
C GLU A 120 -11.54 -18.27 -1.11
N ALA A 121 -12.10 -19.38 -1.60
CA ALA A 121 -12.51 -20.49 -0.75
C ALA A 121 -11.29 -21.33 -0.35
N THR A 122 -11.19 -21.65 0.94
CA THR A 122 -10.15 -22.52 1.48
C THR A 122 -10.75 -23.56 2.42
N GLU A 123 -9.98 -24.55 2.82
CA GLU A 123 -10.44 -25.54 3.78
C GLU A 123 -10.53 -24.98 5.19
N GLY A 124 -11.45 -25.52 5.99
CA GLY A 124 -11.51 -25.26 7.44
C GLY A 124 -12.49 -24.16 7.86
N MET A 125 -12.23 -23.60 9.04
CA MET A 125 -13.13 -22.69 9.76
C MET A 125 -12.52 -21.29 9.96
N GLU A 126 -11.40 -20.99 9.36
CA GLU A 126 -10.76 -19.68 9.48
C GLU A 126 -11.20 -18.73 8.36
N TYR A 127 -11.30 -17.46 8.68
CA TYR A 127 -11.48 -16.40 7.71
C TYR A 127 -10.33 -15.40 7.88
N LYS A 128 -9.40 -15.42 6.93
CA LYS A 128 -8.20 -14.60 6.96
C LYS A 128 -8.33 -13.46 5.97
N PHE A 129 -7.83 -12.28 6.32
CA PHE A 129 -7.82 -11.12 5.47
C PHE A 129 -6.42 -10.53 5.37
N LEU A 130 -6.02 -10.23 4.14
CA LEU A 130 -4.92 -9.36 3.83
C LEU A 130 -5.51 -8.04 3.30
N CYS A 131 -5.32 -6.96 4.05
CA CYS A 131 -5.76 -5.64 3.63
C CYS A 131 -4.56 -4.84 3.16
N VAL A 132 -4.59 -4.38 1.93
CA VAL A 132 -3.51 -3.61 1.31
C VAL A 132 -4.03 -2.23 0.95
N THR A 133 -3.31 -1.22 1.36
CA THR A 133 -3.56 0.17 0.99
C THR A 133 -2.27 0.71 0.40
N LYS A 134 -2.22 0.85 -0.90
CA LYS A 134 -1.02 1.27 -1.61
C LYS A 134 -1.38 2.24 -2.73
N GLY A 135 -0.83 3.43 -2.62
CA GLY A 135 -0.95 4.49 -3.60
C GLY A 135 0.36 5.25 -3.72
N GLY A 136 0.29 6.51 -4.09
CA GLY A 136 1.42 7.43 -4.21
C GLY A 136 2.30 7.19 -5.42
N GLY A 137 3.52 7.70 -5.35
CA GLY A 137 4.46 7.68 -6.48
C GLY A 137 4.80 6.29 -6.97
N SER A 138 4.90 5.29 -6.08
CA SER A 138 5.20 3.91 -6.48
C SER A 138 4.06 3.27 -7.29
N ALA A 139 2.79 3.56 -6.97
CA ALA A 139 1.65 3.13 -7.77
C ALA A 139 1.65 3.80 -9.15
N ASN A 140 1.92 5.11 -9.20
CA ASN A 140 2.00 5.88 -10.44
C ASN A 140 3.18 5.48 -11.33
N LYS A 141 4.21 4.84 -10.77
CA LYS A 141 5.40 4.35 -11.47
C LYS A 141 5.35 2.85 -11.79
N THR A 142 4.19 2.23 -11.66
CA THR A 142 4.00 0.83 -12.04
C THR A 142 3.98 0.67 -13.55
N TYR A 143 4.81 -0.22 -14.07
CA TYR A 143 4.86 -0.59 -15.48
C TYR A 143 4.62 -2.08 -15.65
N LEU A 144 3.92 -2.43 -16.71
CA LEU A 144 3.74 -3.82 -17.13
C LEU A 144 4.60 -4.08 -18.37
N TYR A 145 5.44 -5.11 -18.30
CA TYR A 145 6.25 -5.57 -19.42
C TYR A 145 5.84 -7.01 -19.78
N GLN A 146 5.56 -7.23 -21.06
CA GLN A 146 5.31 -8.57 -21.59
C GLN A 146 6.56 -9.07 -22.29
N GLU A 147 7.12 -10.16 -21.77
CA GLU A 147 8.36 -10.75 -22.28
C GLU A 147 8.22 -12.24 -22.51
N THR A 148 9.08 -12.81 -23.33
CA THR A 148 9.13 -14.24 -23.58
C THR A 148 9.98 -14.96 -22.54
N LYS A 149 9.83 -16.29 -22.46
CA LYS A 149 10.64 -17.15 -21.59
C LYS A 149 12.15 -16.99 -21.82
N ALA A 150 12.58 -16.51 -22.98
CA ALA A 150 14.00 -16.31 -23.30
C ALA A 150 14.71 -15.36 -22.32
N ILE A 151 13.96 -14.42 -21.71
CA ILE A 151 14.52 -13.47 -20.73
C ILE A 151 14.68 -14.09 -19.33
N LEU A 152 14.03 -15.24 -19.04
CA LEU A 152 14.02 -15.85 -17.71
C LEU A 152 15.27 -16.67 -17.41
N ASN A 153 16.43 -16.02 -17.50
CA ASN A 153 17.70 -16.55 -17.01
C ASN A 153 18.52 -15.42 -16.38
N PRO A 154 19.43 -15.69 -15.44
CA PRO A 154 20.15 -14.65 -14.71
C PRO A 154 20.94 -13.68 -15.63
N GLY A 155 21.46 -14.18 -16.74
CA GLY A 155 22.28 -13.38 -17.67
C GLY A 155 21.50 -12.31 -18.40
N THR A 156 20.21 -12.51 -18.66
CA THR A 156 19.34 -11.57 -19.36
C THR A 156 18.37 -10.86 -18.43
N LEU A 157 17.84 -11.55 -17.42
CA LEU A 157 16.83 -10.98 -16.50
C LEU A 157 17.41 -9.88 -15.63
N VAL A 158 18.61 -10.09 -15.05
CA VAL A 158 19.22 -9.08 -14.18
C VAL A 158 19.52 -7.76 -14.93
N PRO A 159 20.19 -7.77 -16.09
CA PRO A 159 20.37 -6.53 -16.86
C PRO A 159 19.04 -5.86 -17.25
N PHE A 160 18.04 -6.65 -17.65
CA PHE A 160 16.70 -6.12 -17.97
C PHE A 160 16.08 -5.41 -16.77
N LEU A 161 16.06 -6.04 -15.60
CA LEU A 161 15.50 -5.44 -14.38
C LEU A 161 16.24 -4.17 -13.99
N VAL A 162 17.58 -4.17 -14.05
CA VAL A 162 18.40 -2.98 -13.76
C VAL A 162 18.07 -1.84 -14.71
N GLU A 163 17.91 -2.12 -16.01
CA GLU A 163 17.51 -1.12 -17.00
C GLU A 163 16.13 -0.53 -16.66
N LYS A 164 15.14 -1.40 -16.40
CA LYS A 164 13.77 -0.95 -16.09
C LYS A 164 13.70 -0.19 -14.76
N MET A 165 14.44 -0.62 -13.74
CA MET A 165 14.51 0.10 -12.46
C MET A 165 15.04 1.53 -12.63
N LYS A 166 16.01 1.75 -13.51
CA LYS A 166 16.52 3.11 -13.81
C LYS A 166 15.46 4.02 -14.42
N THR A 167 14.48 3.47 -15.16
CA THR A 167 13.39 4.25 -15.74
C THR A 167 12.38 4.75 -14.73
N LEU A 168 12.32 4.13 -13.53
CA LEU A 168 11.43 4.57 -12.45
C LEU A 168 11.82 5.96 -11.90
N GLY A 169 13.10 6.30 -11.98
CA GLY A 169 13.62 7.58 -11.49
C GLY A 169 13.46 7.74 -9.98
N THR A 170 13.54 8.98 -9.53
CA THR A 170 13.32 9.36 -8.13
C THR A 170 11.87 9.77 -7.94
N ALA A 171 11.01 8.85 -7.54
CA ALA A 171 9.65 9.17 -7.13
C ALA A 171 9.63 9.59 -5.65
N ALA A 172 8.63 10.40 -5.27
CA ALA A 172 8.44 10.78 -3.87
C ALA A 172 8.16 9.57 -2.95
N CYS A 173 7.60 8.50 -3.51
CA CYS A 173 7.48 7.21 -2.87
C CYS A 173 8.34 6.22 -3.66
N PRO A 174 9.49 5.78 -3.13
CA PRO A 174 10.27 4.75 -3.79
C PRO A 174 9.47 3.45 -3.90
N PRO A 175 9.68 2.70 -4.98
CA PRO A 175 8.99 1.44 -5.21
C PRO A 175 9.37 0.37 -4.19
#